data_ac3ddfa349f953766654a5307e479724
#
_entry.id   ac3ddfa349f953766654a5307e479724
#
_cell.length_a   1.000
_cell.length_b   1.000
_cell.length_c   1.000
_cell.angle_alpha   90.00
_cell.angle_beta   90.00
_cell.angle_gamma   90.00
#
_symmetry.space_group_name_H-M   'P 1'
#
loop_
_entity.id
_entity.type
_entity.pdbx_description
1 polymer ?
#
loop_
_entity_poly.entity_id
_entity_poly.type
_entity_poly.pdbx_seq_one_letter_code
_entity_poly.pdbx_strand_id
1 'polypeptide(L)'
;ETARAVGSPFLEGYVRLLIDAANLRSAVRCARMGKGSDFLSQVLLPGGNVEAHVLTSGKGNDLAAVFRAGPLSDAAAAGAALTAPGSGELTAFERLCDDAVMGYLAQARRIPFGEQAVVGYLYAREAEFTAVRTIFAGRAAKLEGDVIRRRLRETYV
;
A
#
# COMPACT_ATOMS: atom_id res chain seq x y z
N GLU A 1 15.12 9.28 -5.98
CA GLU A 1 16.47 9.89 -6.03
C GLU A 1 16.94 10.29 -4.63
N THR A 2 16.16 11.05 -3.86
CA THR A 2 16.54 11.55 -2.53
C THR A 2 16.86 10.43 -1.54
N ALA A 3 16.06 9.35 -1.48
CA ALA A 3 16.31 8.23 -0.59
C ALA A 3 17.64 7.52 -0.88
N ARG A 4 18.03 7.39 -2.15
CA ARG A 4 19.33 6.87 -2.56
C ARG A 4 20.46 7.82 -2.21
N ALA A 5 20.27 9.13 -2.35
CA ALA A 5 21.28 10.13 -2.02
C ALA A 5 21.61 10.14 -0.52
N VAL A 6 20.66 9.79 0.34
CA VAL A 6 20.87 9.65 1.80
C VAL A 6 21.68 8.38 2.14
N GLY A 7 21.69 7.38 1.25
CA GLY A 7 22.46 6.14 1.46
C GLY A 7 21.87 5.22 2.54
N SER A 8 20.58 5.37 2.88
CA SER A 8 19.89 4.53 3.85
C SER A 8 19.15 3.37 3.15
N PRO A 9 19.58 2.12 3.33
CA PRO A 9 18.84 0.96 2.79
C PRO A 9 17.42 0.86 3.31
N PHE A 10 17.17 1.29 4.54
CA PHE A 10 15.83 1.29 5.14
C PHE A 10 14.90 2.29 4.42
N LEU A 11 15.36 3.51 4.20
CA LEU A 11 14.58 4.52 3.49
C LEU A 11 14.36 4.13 2.02
N GLU A 12 15.37 3.56 1.38
CA GLU A 12 15.22 3.07 0.01
C GLU A 12 14.20 1.94 -0.08
N GLY A 13 14.25 0.97 0.82
CA GLY A 13 13.27 -0.12 0.91
C GLY A 13 11.86 0.39 1.19
N TYR A 14 11.71 1.36 2.09
CA TYR A 14 10.44 2.00 2.38
C TYR A 14 9.84 2.68 1.14
N VAL A 15 10.63 3.50 0.43
CA VAL A 15 10.16 4.20 -0.77
C VAL A 15 9.81 3.23 -1.88
N ARG A 16 10.60 2.16 -2.08
CA ARG A 16 10.30 1.10 -3.05
C ARG A 16 8.97 0.42 -2.74
N LEU A 17 8.71 0.12 -1.46
CA LEU A 17 7.45 -0.50 -1.03
C LEU A 17 6.26 0.44 -1.23
N LEU A 18 6.42 1.74 -0.98
CA LEU A 18 5.38 2.75 -1.28
C LEU A 18 5.04 2.79 -2.76
N ILE A 19 6.06 2.74 -3.64
CA ILE A 19 5.87 2.70 -5.09
C ILE A 19 5.14 1.41 -5.49
N ASP A 20 5.56 0.26 -4.96
CA ASP A 20 4.91 -1.02 -5.25
C ASP A 20 3.44 -1.02 -4.82
N ALA A 21 3.13 -0.50 -3.63
CA ALA A 21 1.76 -0.37 -3.13
C ALA A 21 0.91 0.56 -4.02
N ALA A 22 1.48 1.68 -4.48
CA ALA A 22 0.80 2.60 -5.39
C ALA A 22 0.55 1.95 -6.76
N ASN A 23 1.55 1.24 -7.28
CA ASN A 23 1.45 0.53 -8.57
C ASN A 23 0.43 -0.62 -8.51
N LEU A 24 0.41 -1.39 -7.42
CA LEU A 24 -0.58 -2.44 -7.21
C LEU A 24 -2.01 -1.87 -7.17
N ARG A 25 -2.23 -0.75 -6.46
CA ARG A 25 -3.53 -0.05 -6.44
C ARG A 25 -3.93 0.43 -7.83
N SER A 26 -2.98 0.99 -8.58
CA SER A 26 -3.22 1.45 -9.95
C SER A 26 -3.60 0.30 -10.87
N ALA A 27 -2.90 -0.84 -10.78
CA ALA A 27 -3.19 -2.02 -11.58
C ALA A 27 -4.61 -2.58 -11.32
N VAL A 28 -4.99 -2.74 -10.04
CA VAL A 28 -6.33 -3.21 -9.67
C VAL A 28 -7.42 -2.24 -10.15
N ARG A 29 -7.22 -0.94 -9.97
CA ARG A 29 -8.19 0.08 -10.39
C ARG A 29 -8.32 0.15 -11.92
N CYS A 30 -7.21 0.09 -12.65
CA CYS A 30 -7.22 0.06 -14.11
C CYS A 30 -7.95 -1.17 -14.65
N ALA A 31 -7.68 -2.35 -14.08
CA ALA A 31 -8.38 -3.58 -14.45
C ALA A 31 -9.90 -3.46 -14.22
N ARG A 32 -10.33 -2.96 -13.07
CA ARG A 32 -11.76 -2.71 -12.77
C ARG A 32 -12.43 -1.73 -13.72
N MET A 33 -11.69 -0.74 -14.20
CA MET A 33 -12.19 0.23 -15.19
C MET A 33 -12.12 -0.27 -16.63
N GLY A 34 -11.65 -1.50 -16.86
CA GLY A 34 -11.45 -2.05 -18.21
C GLY A 34 -10.38 -1.29 -19.00
N LYS A 35 -9.43 -0.63 -18.33
CA LYS A 35 -8.32 0.07 -18.99
C LYS A 35 -7.21 -0.90 -19.34
N GLY A 36 -6.67 -0.77 -20.54
CA GLY A 36 -5.60 -1.63 -21.06
C GLY A 36 -4.21 -1.27 -20.52
N SER A 37 -3.23 -2.08 -20.92
CA SER A 37 -1.81 -1.94 -20.54
C SER A 37 -1.22 -0.57 -20.89
N ASP A 38 -1.66 0.04 -22.00
CA ASP A 38 -1.15 1.33 -22.46
C ASP A 38 -1.52 2.46 -21.49
N PHE A 39 -2.75 2.44 -20.97
CA PHE A 39 -3.16 3.38 -19.94
C PHE A 39 -2.44 3.09 -18.61
N LEU A 40 -2.33 1.81 -18.24
CA LEU A 40 -1.62 1.42 -17.02
C LEU A 40 -0.16 1.88 -17.06
N SER A 41 0.54 1.74 -18.19
CA SER A 41 1.94 2.18 -18.33
C SER A 41 2.16 3.67 -18.05
N GLN A 42 1.15 4.51 -18.32
CA GLN A 42 1.22 5.96 -18.11
C GLN A 42 1.05 6.38 -16.65
N VAL A 43 0.45 5.52 -15.82
CA VAL A 43 0.15 5.83 -14.40
C VAL A 43 1.06 5.09 -13.41
N LEU A 44 1.87 4.15 -13.88
CA LEU A 44 2.82 3.43 -13.03
C LEU A 44 4.02 4.29 -12.67
N LEU A 45 4.44 4.19 -11.42
CA LEU A 45 5.63 4.85 -10.90
C LEU A 45 6.86 3.95 -11.07
N PRO A 46 7.99 4.47 -11.57
CA PRO A 46 9.23 3.72 -11.68
C PRO A 46 9.94 3.63 -10.32
N GLY A 47 10.77 2.59 -10.13
CA GLY A 47 11.67 2.48 -9.00
C GLY A 47 11.15 1.68 -7.81
N GLY A 48 10.08 0.92 -7.96
CA GLY A 48 9.66 -0.10 -7.00
C GLY A 48 10.58 -1.33 -7.00
N ASN A 49 10.22 -2.34 -6.19
CA ASN A 49 10.87 -3.67 -6.26
C ASN A 49 10.32 -4.46 -7.45
N VAL A 50 9.07 -4.21 -7.82
CA VAL A 50 8.44 -4.76 -9.03
C VAL A 50 8.60 -3.76 -10.16
N GLU A 51 9.26 -4.19 -11.22
CA GLU A 51 9.44 -3.35 -12.41
C GLU A 51 8.10 -3.08 -13.10
N ALA A 52 7.86 -1.83 -13.50
CA ALA A 52 6.59 -1.40 -14.10
C ALA A 52 6.21 -2.22 -15.33
N HIS A 53 7.19 -2.62 -16.15
CA HIS A 53 6.96 -3.44 -17.35
C HIS A 53 6.37 -4.82 -17.03
N VAL A 54 6.62 -5.38 -15.85
CA VAL A 54 6.06 -6.66 -15.41
C VAL A 54 4.55 -6.55 -15.24
N LEU A 55 4.07 -5.42 -14.71
CA LEU A 55 2.65 -5.16 -14.51
C LEU A 55 1.89 -4.88 -15.79
N THR A 56 2.57 -4.38 -16.84
CA THR A 56 1.96 -4.12 -18.15
C THR A 56 2.08 -5.30 -19.12
N SER A 57 2.96 -6.26 -18.84
CA SER A 57 3.08 -7.49 -19.61
C SER A 57 1.94 -8.47 -19.32
N GLY A 58 1.72 -9.46 -20.18
CA GLY A 58 0.73 -10.51 -19.93
C GLY A 58 0.88 -11.26 -18.61
N LYS A 59 2.08 -11.21 -17.98
CA LYS A 59 2.33 -11.73 -16.63
C LYS A 59 1.70 -10.86 -15.54
N GLY A 60 1.43 -9.58 -15.79
CA GLY A 60 0.76 -8.67 -14.87
C GLY A 60 -0.72 -9.00 -14.63
N ASN A 61 -1.31 -9.89 -15.45
CA ASN A 61 -2.67 -10.38 -15.21
C ASN A 61 -2.77 -11.27 -13.95
N ASP A 62 -1.64 -11.81 -13.47
CA ASP A 62 -1.57 -12.54 -12.18
C ASP A 62 -0.82 -11.69 -11.13
N LEU A 63 -1.52 -10.70 -10.61
CA LEU A 63 -0.98 -9.81 -9.57
C LEU A 63 -0.51 -10.59 -8.33
N ALA A 64 -1.22 -11.65 -7.94
CA ALA A 64 -0.85 -12.48 -6.80
C ALA A 64 0.50 -13.17 -7.02
N ALA A 65 0.78 -13.67 -8.22
CA ALA A 65 2.07 -14.27 -8.54
C ALA A 65 3.20 -13.23 -8.59
N VAL A 66 2.93 -12.05 -9.14
CA VAL A 66 3.93 -10.97 -9.26
C VAL A 66 4.41 -10.50 -7.88
N PHE A 67 3.51 -10.37 -6.90
CA PHE A 67 3.83 -9.88 -5.55
C PHE A 67 4.00 -10.98 -4.51
N ARG A 68 4.04 -12.26 -4.91
CA ARG A 68 4.05 -13.42 -4.01
C ARG A 68 5.17 -13.40 -2.96
N ALA A 69 6.34 -12.89 -3.30
CA ALA A 69 7.55 -12.94 -2.46
C ALA A 69 7.77 -11.66 -1.64
N GLY A 70 6.75 -10.81 -1.44
CA GLY A 70 6.93 -9.51 -0.78
C GLY A 70 5.87 -9.20 0.27
N PRO A 71 6.04 -8.08 0.98
CA PRO A 71 5.07 -7.63 2.00
C PRO A 71 3.65 -7.40 1.47
N LEU A 72 3.51 -7.23 0.16
CA LEU A 72 2.23 -6.98 -0.52
C LEU A 72 1.53 -8.26 -0.99
N SER A 73 2.00 -9.46 -0.63
CA SER A 73 1.42 -10.73 -1.09
C SER A 73 -0.08 -10.85 -0.82
N ASP A 74 -0.50 -10.56 0.41
CA ASP A 74 -1.91 -10.66 0.82
C ASP A 74 -2.76 -9.58 0.15
N ALA A 75 -2.22 -8.35 0.04
CA ALA A 75 -2.87 -7.27 -0.69
C ALA A 75 -3.04 -7.62 -2.18
N ALA A 76 -2.02 -8.22 -2.80
CA ALA A 76 -2.08 -8.60 -4.21
C ALA A 76 -3.09 -9.73 -4.46
N ALA A 77 -3.16 -10.72 -3.57
CA ALA A 77 -4.15 -11.79 -3.64
C ALA A 77 -5.58 -11.23 -3.51
N ALA A 78 -5.82 -10.34 -2.53
CA ALA A 78 -7.09 -9.65 -2.37
C ALA A 78 -7.42 -8.76 -3.58
N GLY A 79 -6.43 -8.02 -4.09
CA GLY A 79 -6.57 -7.16 -5.27
C GLY A 79 -6.89 -7.93 -6.55
N ALA A 80 -6.27 -9.10 -6.76
CA ALA A 80 -6.54 -9.96 -7.90
C ALA A 80 -8.00 -10.39 -7.97
N ALA A 81 -8.62 -10.70 -6.82
CA ALA A 81 -10.04 -11.05 -6.73
C ALA A 81 -10.98 -9.87 -7.04
N LEU A 82 -10.46 -8.64 -7.03
CA LEU A 82 -11.22 -7.40 -7.21
C LEU A 82 -11.03 -6.75 -8.59
N THR A 83 -10.35 -7.40 -9.53
CA THR A 83 -10.08 -6.86 -10.88
C THR A 83 -11.31 -6.81 -11.77
N ALA A 84 -12.30 -7.67 -11.55
CA ALA A 84 -13.53 -7.67 -12.33
C ALA A 84 -14.43 -6.47 -11.97
N PRO A 85 -15.13 -5.86 -12.95
CA PRO A 85 -16.12 -4.82 -12.67
C PRO A 85 -17.18 -5.32 -11.68
N GLY A 86 -17.47 -4.52 -10.66
CA GLY A 86 -18.50 -4.86 -9.66
C GLY A 86 -18.10 -5.90 -8.62
N SER A 87 -16.85 -6.36 -8.58
CA SER A 87 -16.36 -7.43 -7.69
C SER A 87 -16.30 -7.09 -6.18
N GLY A 88 -16.91 -6.03 -5.72
CA GLY A 88 -16.96 -5.67 -4.30
C GLY A 88 -16.22 -4.38 -3.97
N GLU A 89 -16.07 -4.12 -2.66
CA GLU A 89 -15.44 -2.90 -2.16
C GLU A 89 -13.91 -3.04 -2.09
N LEU A 90 -13.21 -1.96 -2.43
CA LEU A 90 -11.74 -1.88 -2.35
C LEU A 90 -11.20 -1.66 -0.92
N THR A 91 -12.08 -1.39 0.06
CA THR A 91 -11.69 -0.98 1.42
C THR A 91 -10.74 -1.95 2.10
N ALA A 92 -11.01 -3.26 2.02
CA ALA A 92 -10.16 -4.28 2.62
C ALA A 92 -8.80 -4.39 1.89
N PHE A 93 -8.81 -4.34 0.57
CA PHE A 93 -7.60 -4.32 -0.25
C PHE A 93 -6.72 -3.09 0.05
N GLU A 94 -7.30 -1.91 0.10
CA GLU A 94 -6.59 -0.67 0.42
C GLU A 94 -5.97 -0.76 1.82
N ARG A 95 -6.70 -1.33 2.78
CA ARG A 95 -6.18 -1.55 4.13
C ARG A 95 -4.95 -2.48 4.10
N LEU A 96 -5.02 -3.60 3.43
CA LEU A 96 -3.88 -4.53 3.32
C LEU A 96 -2.64 -3.88 2.71
N CYS A 97 -2.81 -2.99 1.72
CA CYS A 97 -1.70 -2.22 1.17
C CYS A 97 -1.06 -1.28 2.21
N ASP A 98 -1.88 -0.60 3.02
CA ASP A 98 -1.39 0.30 4.07
C ASP A 98 -0.76 -0.48 5.22
N ASP A 99 -1.37 -1.60 5.63
CA ASP A 99 -0.87 -2.47 6.69
C ASP A 99 0.49 -3.11 6.31
N ALA A 100 0.70 -3.44 5.04
CA ALA A 100 2.01 -3.91 4.55
C ALA A 100 3.11 -2.85 4.72
N VAL A 101 2.81 -1.58 4.44
CA VAL A 101 3.73 -0.46 4.64
C VAL A 101 3.99 -0.25 6.14
N MET A 102 2.93 -0.31 6.97
CA MET A 102 3.05 -0.22 8.42
C MET A 102 3.93 -1.35 8.98
N GLY A 103 3.74 -2.59 8.52
CA GLY A 103 4.53 -3.74 8.93
C GLY A 103 6.02 -3.58 8.62
N TYR A 104 6.36 -2.96 7.47
CA TYR A 104 7.74 -2.63 7.15
C TYR A 104 8.32 -1.61 8.14
N LEU A 105 7.61 -0.53 8.39
CA LEU A 105 8.05 0.53 9.31
C LEU A 105 8.11 0.06 10.76
N ALA A 106 7.26 -0.88 11.16
CA ALA A 106 7.27 -1.46 12.49
C ALA A 106 8.59 -2.19 12.84
N GLN A 107 9.39 -2.57 11.83
CA GLN A 107 10.73 -3.12 12.06
C GLN A 107 11.65 -2.11 12.74
N ALA A 108 11.42 -0.81 12.53
CA ALA A 108 12.17 0.27 13.18
C ALA A 108 12.06 0.27 14.72
N ARG A 109 11.01 -0.32 15.30
CA ARG A 109 10.83 -0.41 16.76
C ARG A 109 11.99 -1.11 17.49
N ARG A 110 12.69 -2.00 16.79
CA ARG A 110 13.80 -2.79 17.33
C ARG A 110 15.16 -2.10 17.15
N ILE A 111 15.17 -0.94 16.51
CA ILE A 111 16.38 -0.18 16.20
C ILE A 111 16.39 1.06 17.09
N PRO A 112 17.27 1.13 18.14
CA PRO A 112 17.22 2.21 19.12
C PRO A 112 17.78 3.54 18.61
N PHE A 113 18.60 3.51 17.55
CA PHE A 113 19.30 4.69 17.03
C PHE A 113 19.25 4.70 15.50
N GLY A 114 19.30 5.89 14.92
CA GLY A 114 19.34 6.10 13.47
C GLY A 114 18.05 6.68 12.91
N GLU A 115 18.06 6.90 11.60
CA GLU A 115 16.92 7.48 10.87
C GLU A 115 15.66 6.61 10.94
N GLN A 116 15.81 5.30 11.11
CA GLN A 116 14.70 4.35 11.19
C GLN A 116 13.76 4.69 12.36
N ALA A 117 14.33 5.00 13.53
CA ALA A 117 13.54 5.34 14.71
C ALA A 117 12.76 6.64 14.50
N VAL A 118 13.38 7.64 13.86
CA VAL A 118 12.74 8.93 13.57
C VAL A 118 11.61 8.76 12.55
N VAL A 119 11.87 8.05 11.45
CA VAL A 119 10.88 7.80 10.40
C VAL A 119 9.71 6.97 10.93
N GLY A 120 10.02 5.91 11.69
CA GLY A 120 9.00 5.09 12.34
C GLY A 120 8.11 5.90 13.28
N TYR A 121 8.70 6.78 14.09
CA TYR A 121 7.94 7.67 14.98
C TYR A 121 7.03 8.64 14.20
N LEU A 122 7.56 9.31 13.18
CA LEU A 122 6.77 10.25 12.37
C LEU A 122 5.59 9.56 11.70
N TYR A 123 5.82 8.38 11.14
CA TYR A 123 4.75 7.60 10.53
C TYR A 123 3.70 7.12 11.55
N ALA A 124 4.15 6.71 12.74
CA ALA A 124 3.25 6.36 13.84
C ALA A 124 2.30 7.51 14.20
N ARG A 125 2.84 8.73 14.30
CA ARG A 125 2.05 9.94 14.57
C ARG A 125 1.06 10.24 13.45
N GLU A 126 1.46 10.09 12.20
CA GLU A 126 0.57 10.26 11.04
C GLU A 126 -0.56 9.22 11.04
N ALA A 127 -0.25 7.97 11.36
CA ALA A 127 -1.24 6.90 11.47
C ALA A 127 -2.26 7.16 12.58
N GLU A 128 -1.82 7.64 13.76
CA GLU A 128 -2.71 8.06 14.85
C GLU A 128 -3.66 9.19 14.41
N PHE A 129 -3.14 10.24 13.80
CA PHE A 129 -3.97 11.35 13.30
C PHE A 129 -4.98 10.86 12.26
N THR A 130 -4.56 9.96 11.38
CA THR A 130 -5.45 9.38 10.37
C THR A 130 -6.54 8.52 11.00
N ALA A 131 -6.22 7.73 12.02
CA ALA A 131 -7.19 6.93 12.76
C ALA A 131 -8.22 7.83 13.48
N VAL A 132 -7.76 8.85 14.18
CA VAL A 132 -8.63 9.83 14.87
C VAL A 132 -9.55 10.53 13.86
N ARG A 133 -9.01 11.01 12.75
CA ARG A 133 -9.79 11.63 11.67
C ARG A 133 -10.85 10.68 11.12
N THR A 134 -10.49 9.43 10.88
CA THR A 134 -11.41 8.39 10.38
C THR A 134 -12.57 8.15 11.35
N ILE A 135 -12.29 8.08 12.66
CA ILE A 135 -13.31 7.92 13.70
C ILE A 135 -14.25 9.12 13.73
N PHE A 136 -13.71 10.34 13.76
CA PHE A 136 -14.53 11.55 13.79
C PHE A 136 -15.38 11.71 12.53
N ALA A 137 -14.80 11.50 11.36
CA ALA A 137 -15.54 11.57 10.10
C ALA A 137 -16.64 10.50 10.03
N GLY A 138 -16.35 9.28 10.48
CA GLY A 138 -17.32 8.20 10.53
C GLY A 138 -18.49 8.51 11.48
N ARG A 139 -18.19 9.06 12.67
CA ARG A 139 -19.22 9.48 13.63
C ARG A 139 -20.06 10.64 13.11
N ALA A 140 -19.43 11.64 12.50
CA ALA A 140 -20.14 12.76 11.89
C ALA A 140 -21.08 12.31 10.76
N ALA A 141 -20.67 11.30 10.00
CA ALA A 141 -21.48 10.65 8.97
C ALA A 141 -22.51 9.63 9.54
N LYS A 142 -22.60 9.49 10.88
CA LYS A 142 -23.48 8.53 11.57
C LYS A 142 -23.30 7.08 11.13
N LEU A 143 -22.07 6.69 10.78
CA LEU A 143 -21.74 5.32 10.42
C LEU A 143 -21.75 4.42 11.67
N GLU A 144 -22.17 3.16 11.47
CA GLU A 144 -22.08 2.13 12.50
C GLU A 144 -20.64 1.87 12.93
N GLY A 145 -20.44 1.53 14.22
CA GLY A 145 -19.10 1.34 14.80
C GLY A 145 -18.26 0.30 14.05
N ASP A 146 -18.88 -0.77 13.57
CA ASP A 146 -18.21 -1.83 12.82
C ASP A 146 -17.76 -1.37 11.42
N VAL A 147 -18.50 -0.46 10.79
CA VAL A 147 -18.10 0.16 9.53
C VAL A 147 -16.88 1.03 9.73
N ILE A 148 -16.84 1.80 10.84
CA ILE A 148 -15.67 2.62 11.19
C ILE A 148 -14.47 1.73 11.49
N ARG A 149 -14.62 0.66 12.29
CA ARG A 149 -13.53 -0.27 12.62
C ARG A 149 -12.90 -0.90 11.37
N ARG A 150 -13.70 -1.32 10.41
CA ARG A 150 -13.20 -1.89 9.14
C ARG A 150 -12.36 -0.93 8.31
N ARG A 151 -12.49 0.37 8.54
CA ARG A 151 -11.72 1.42 7.86
C ARG A 151 -10.43 1.81 8.58
N LEU A 152 -10.27 1.41 9.83
CA LEU A 152 -9.03 1.65 10.56
C LEU A 152 -7.91 0.78 10.03
N ARG A 153 -6.71 1.32 10.06
CA ARG A 153 -5.46 0.65 9.70
C ARG A 153 -4.79 0.06 10.93
N GLU A 154 -3.85 -0.85 10.72
CA GLU A 154 -2.98 -1.29 11.81
C GLU A 154 -2.24 -0.09 12.41
N THR A 155 -2.03 -0.14 13.71
CA THR A 155 -1.28 0.89 14.43
C THR A 155 0.18 0.49 14.54
N TYR A 156 1.05 1.48 14.68
CA TYR A 156 2.48 1.24 14.87
C TYR A 156 2.80 0.58 16.24
N VAL A 157 1.92 0.68 17.24
CA VAL A 157 2.09 0.18 18.62
C VAL A 157 1.32 -1.10 18.82
#